data_5fdf8a15e48150363fd7dec9f4df3f03
#
_entry.id   5fdf8a15e48150363fd7dec9f4df3f03
#
_cell.length_a   1.000
_cell.length_b   1.000
_cell.length_c   1.000
_cell.angle_alpha   90.00
_cell.angle_beta   90.00
_cell.angle_gamma   90.00
#
_symmetry.space_group_name_H-M   'P 1'
#
loop_
_entity.id
_entity.type
_entity.pdbx_description
1 polymer ?
#
loop_
_entity_poly.entity_id
_entity_poly.type
_entity_poly.pdbx_seq_one_letter_code
_entity_poly.pdbx_strand_id
1 'polypeptide(L)'
;FLSEPETALGHFLALRAAAKGSKNLALAEYWLGRTSLALGDNGQALVHFHAAAKYPQYFYGQLGRQALDARPANLAVTPTPKPTDADIQNFLANDAVRAIGVANAAGMTSVTSQFFLALSRKLTSPGEVVLLAEFAKQSDSPQVALRLAKIAFNRDLPVGDYALPIGVIPPFKSLLTDRVDPALVHALSRQESEFNAGAKSPVGAAGLM
;
A
#
# COMPACT_ATOMS: atom_id res chain seq x y z
N PHE A 1 -23.98 -13.22 -5.86
CA PHE A 1 -22.73 -12.75 -6.46
C PHE A 1 -22.06 -13.80 -7.34
N LEU A 2 -22.29 -15.08 -7.10
CA LEU A 2 -21.79 -16.20 -7.88
C LEU A 2 -22.95 -17.13 -8.29
N SER A 3 -24.04 -16.54 -8.80
CA SER A 3 -25.18 -17.28 -9.31
C SER A 3 -24.87 -17.99 -10.64
N GLU A 4 -23.81 -17.58 -11.32
CA GLU A 4 -23.32 -18.16 -12.58
C GLU A 4 -21.81 -18.41 -12.51
N PRO A 5 -21.38 -19.45 -11.77
CA PRO A 5 -19.96 -19.67 -11.50
C PRO A 5 -19.15 -20.05 -12.76
N GLU A 6 -19.75 -20.71 -13.76
CA GLU A 6 -19.07 -21.03 -15.01
C GLU A 6 -18.71 -19.77 -15.79
N THR A 7 -19.65 -18.82 -15.88
CA THR A 7 -19.43 -17.51 -16.53
C THR A 7 -18.36 -16.71 -15.77
N ALA A 8 -18.44 -16.70 -14.43
CA ALA A 8 -17.49 -16.02 -13.57
C ALA A 8 -16.07 -16.57 -13.72
N LEU A 9 -15.92 -17.90 -13.87
CA LEU A 9 -14.62 -18.54 -14.06
C LEU A 9 -13.89 -17.95 -15.27
N GLY A 10 -14.57 -17.84 -16.42
CA GLY A 10 -13.99 -17.27 -17.63
C GLY A 10 -13.51 -15.84 -17.44
N HIS A 11 -14.31 -15.01 -16.77
CA HIS A 11 -13.93 -13.62 -16.48
C HIS A 11 -12.73 -13.50 -15.53
N PHE A 12 -12.66 -14.31 -14.46
CA PHE A 12 -11.54 -14.26 -13.53
C PHE A 12 -10.25 -14.86 -14.11
N LEU A 13 -10.34 -15.86 -14.99
CA LEU A 13 -9.18 -16.33 -15.75
C LEU A 13 -8.65 -15.25 -16.70
N ALA A 14 -9.52 -14.53 -17.41
CA ALA A 14 -9.11 -13.40 -18.24
C ALA A 14 -8.50 -12.27 -17.42
N LEU A 15 -9.09 -11.95 -16.25
CA LEU A 15 -8.53 -10.96 -15.32
C LEU A 15 -7.13 -11.36 -14.84
N ARG A 16 -6.94 -12.63 -14.45
CA ARG A 16 -5.63 -13.16 -14.06
C ARG A 16 -4.60 -13.02 -15.17
N ALA A 17 -4.97 -13.37 -16.40
CA ALA A 17 -4.07 -13.27 -17.56
C ALA A 17 -3.68 -11.83 -17.90
N ALA A 18 -4.60 -10.87 -17.68
CA ALA A 18 -4.37 -9.46 -17.92
C ALA A 18 -3.76 -8.73 -16.71
N ALA A 19 -3.68 -9.37 -15.54
CA ALA A 19 -3.26 -8.74 -14.29
C ALA A 19 -1.82 -8.25 -14.38
N LYS A 20 -1.63 -6.97 -14.08
CA LYS A 20 -0.33 -6.35 -13.89
C LYS A 20 -0.17 -6.03 -12.40
N GLY A 21 0.88 -6.57 -11.77
CA GLY A 21 1.18 -6.36 -10.37
C GLY A 21 0.38 -7.26 -9.40
N SER A 22 0.95 -7.43 -8.23
CA SER A 22 0.52 -8.39 -7.22
C SER A 22 -0.87 -8.12 -6.65
N LYS A 23 -1.30 -6.87 -6.61
CA LYS A 23 -2.64 -6.49 -6.14
C LYS A 23 -3.75 -7.13 -6.99
N ASN A 24 -3.61 -7.03 -8.33
CA ASN A 24 -4.60 -7.57 -9.26
C ASN A 24 -4.50 -9.10 -9.35
N LEU A 25 -3.29 -9.66 -9.20
CA LEU A 25 -3.11 -11.11 -9.10
C LEU A 25 -3.81 -11.66 -7.86
N ALA A 26 -3.60 -11.05 -6.69
CA ALA A 26 -4.26 -11.47 -5.47
C ALA A 26 -5.80 -11.46 -5.60
N LEU A 27 -6.35 -10.40 -6.22
CA LEU A 27 -7.78 -10.28 -6.50
C LEU A 27 -8.28 -11.40 -7.41
N ALA A 28 -7.61 -11.62 -8.55
CA ALA A 28 -8.01 -12.65 -9.51
C ALA A 28 -7.96 -14.04 -8.89
N GLU A 29 -6.85 -14.36 -8.19
CA GLU A 29 -6.66 -15.66 -7.55
C GLU A 29 -7.68 -15.91 -6.44
N TYR A 30 -7.98 -14.91 -5.59
CA TYR A 30 -9.02 -15.08 -4.57
C TYR A 30 -10.39 -15.40 -5.18
N TRP A 31 -10.80 -14.66 -6.22
CA TRP A 31 -12.09 -14.90 -6.86
C TRP A 31 -12.13 -16.20 -7.66
N LEU A 32 -11.01 -16.63 -8.27
CA LEU A 32 -10.89 -17.98 -8.85
C LEU A 32 -11.11 -19.05 -7.79
N GLY A 33 -10.51 -18.91 -6.60
CA GLY A 33 -10.73 -19.82 -5.49
C GLY A 33 -12.21 -19.88 -5.05
N ARG A 34 -12.88 -18.73 -4.94
CA ARG A 34 -14.31 -18.64 -4.61
C ARG A 34 -15.19 -19.27 -5.69
N THR A 35 -14.84 -19.07 -6.96
CA THR A 35 -15.55 -19.65 -8.10
C THR A 35 -15.38 -21.18 -8.14
N SER A 36 -14.16 -21.67 -7.93
CA SER A 36 -13.90 -23.13 -7.84
C SER A 36 -14.69 -23.79 -6.73
N LEU A 37 -14.82 -23.15 -5.55
CA LEU A 37 -15.69 -23.65 -4.48
C LEU A 37 -17.16 -23.74 -4.92
N ALA A 38 -17.66 -22.73 -5.63
CA ALA A 38 -19.04 -22.70 -6.11
C ALA A 38 -19.31 -23.78 -7.16
N LEU A 39 -18.29 -24.20 -7.91
CA LEU A 39 -18.31 -25.30 -8.87
C LEU A 39 -18.07 -26.69 -8.23
N GLY A 40 -17.82 -26.76 -6.92
CA GLY A 40 -17.51 -27.99 -6.20
C GLY A 40 -16.07 -28.47 -6.34
N ASP A 41 -15.18 -27.72 -7.01
CA ASP A 41 -13.77 -28.08 -7.17
C ASP A 41 -12.93 -27.53 -5.98
N ASN A 42 -12.99 -28.26 -4.87
CA ASN A 42 -12.26 -27.90 -3.66
C ASN A 42 -10.73 -27.93 -3.86
N GLY A 43 -10.24 -28.79 -4.77
CA GLY A 43 -8.80 -28.90 -5.06
C GLY A 43 -8.27 -27.63 -5.71
N GLN A 44 -8.91 -27.16 -6.78
CA GLN A 44 -8.55 -25.91 -7.44
C GLN A 44 -8.78 -24.70 -6.54
N ALA A 45 -9.81 -24.70 -5.73
CA ALA A 45 -10.06 -23.63 -4.76
C ALA A 45 -8.87 -23.43 -3.82
N LEU A 46 -8.32 -24.50 -3.26
CA LEU A 46 -7.13 -24.43 -2.40
C LEU A 46 -5.90 -23.90 -3.15
N VAL A 47 -5.68 -24.35 -4.39
CA VAL A 47 -4.56 -23.84 -5.23
C VAL A 47 -4.66 -22.34 -5.40
N HIS A 48 -5.84 -21.84 -5.73
CA HIS A 48 -6.06 -20.39 -5.94
C HIS A 48 -5.98 -19.59 -4.64
N PHE A 49 -6.52 -20.09 -3.53
CA PHE A 49 -6.36 -19.40 -2.23
C PHE A 49 -4.89 -19.34 -1.79
N HIS A 50 -4.11 -20.41 -2.00
CA HIS A 50 -2.67 -20.38 -1.75
C HIS A 50 -1.96 -19.36 -2.64
N ALA A 51 -2.36 -19.23 -3.91
CA ALA A 51 -1.79 -18.23 -4.82
C ALA A 51 -2.11 -16.81 -4.37
N ALA A 52 -3.35 -16.53 -3.97
CA ALA A 52 -3.74 -15.22 -3.41
C ALA A 52 -2.96 -14.91 -2.11
N ALA A 53 -2.84 -15.89 -1.21
CA ALA A 53 -2.18 -15.76 0.09
C ALA A 53 -0.69 -15.41 0.03
N LYS A 54 -0.05 -15.54 -1.14
CA LYS A 54 1.34 -15.08 -1.38
C LYS A 54 1.49 -13.56 -1.27
N TYR A 55 0.38 -12.81 -1.29
CA TYR A 55 0.35 -11.36 -1.29
C TYR A 55 -0.37 -10.80 -0.04
N PRO A 56 0.13 -11.09 1.18
CA PRO A 56 -0.57 -10.77 2.43
C PRO A 56 -0.73 -9.27 2.68
N GLN A 57 0.02 -8.43 1.97
CA GLN A 57 -0.08 -6.98 2.03
C GLN A 57 -1.34 -6.41 1.36
N TYR A 58 -2.04 -7.22 0.55
CA TYR A 58 -3.26 -6.80 -0.13
C TYR A 58 -4.50 -7.50 0.44
N PHE A 59 -5.63 -6.81 0.39
CA PHE A 59 -6.92 -7.27 0.94
C PHE A 59 -7.29 -8.69 0.47
N TYR A 60 -7.22 -8.98 -0.82
CA TYR A 60 -7.56 -10.30 -1.34
C TYR A 60 -6.53 -11.38 -1.00
N GLY A 61 -5.29 -11.00 -0.76
CA GLY A 61 -4.29 -11.91 -0.22
C GLY A 61 -4.60 -12.31 1.22
N GLN A 62 -5.08 -11.37 2.03
CA GLN A 62 -5.55 -11.64 3.40
C GLN A 62 -6.78 -12.56 3.40
N LEU A 63 -7.75 -12.28 2.52
CA LEU A 63 -8.92 -13.14 2.36
C LEU A 63 -8.54 -14.55 1.88
N GLY A 64 -7.53 -14.69 0.99
CA GLY A 64 -6.98 -15.99 0.60
C GLY A 64 -6.41 -16.74 1.79
N ARG A 65 -5.63 -16.09 2.65
CA ARG A 65 -5.13 -16.71 3.89
C ARG A 65 -6.26 -17.11 4.84
N GLN A 66 -7.25 -16.24 5.00
CA GLN A 66 -8.41 -16.53 5.86
C GLN A 66 -9.22 -17.75 5.33
N ALA A 67 -9.32 -17.91 4.01
CA ALA A 67 -9.99 -19.06 3.41
C ALA A 67 -9.24 -20.38 3.66
N LEU A 68 -7.92 -20.34 3.81
CA LEU A 68 -7.08 -21.50 4.12
C LEU A 68 -7.02 -21.82 5.61
N ASP A 69 -7.03 -20.80 6.46
CA ASP A 69 -6.98 -20.92 7.92
C ASP A 69 -7.98 -19.93 8.50
N ALA A 70 -9.01 -20.43 9.16
CA ALA A 70 -10.08 -19.60 9.75
C ALA A 70 -9.59 -18.63 10.84
N ARG A 71 -8.32 -18.70 11.26
CA ARG A 71 -7.74 -17.77 12.21
C ARG A 71 -7.45 -16.43 11.56
N PRO A 72 -7.64 -15.31 12.30
CA PRO A 72 -7.24 -14.00 11.82
C PRO A 72 -5.77 -14.03 11.36
N ALA A 73 -5.53 -13.63 10.12
CA ALA A 73 -4.18 -13.58 9.61
C ALA A 73 -3.40 -12.49 10.36
N ASN A 74 -2.44 -12.89 11.19
CA ASN A 74 -1.42 -11.93 11.63
C ASN A 74 -0.68 -11.44 10.38
N LEU A 75 -0.93 -10.19 10.00
CA LEU A 75 -0.22 -9.53 8.93
C LEU A 75 1.23 -9.31 9.38
N ALA A 76 2.12 -10.15 8.88
CA ALA A 76 3.53 -9.80 8.92
C ALA A 76 3.73 -8.66 7.91
N VAL A 77 3.91 -7.44 8.41
CA VAL A 77 4.39 -6.33 7.59
C VAL A 77 5.79 -6.69 7.12
N THR A 78 6.02 -6.59 5.81
CA THR A 78 7.37 -6.81 5.27
C THR A 78 8.32 -5.82 5.94
N PRO A 79 9.44 -6.27 6.52
CA PRO A 79 10.40 -5.37 7.17
C PRO A 79 10.87 -4.28 6.22
N THR A 80 11.12 -3.09 6.76
CA THR A 80 11.70 -2.00 6.00
C THR A 80 13.09 -2.41 5.51
N PRO A 81 13.35 -2.38 4.18
CA PRO A 81 14.66 -2.71 3.65
C PRO A 81 15.74 -1.77 4.18
N LYS A 82 16.90 -2.31 4.49
CA LYS A 82 18.07 -1.49 4.79
C LYS A 82 18.76 -1.10 3.49
N PRO A 83 18.99 0.20 3.22
CA PRO A 83 19.77 0.62 2.07
C PRO A 83 21.17 -0.01 2.08
N THR A 84 21.61 -0.50 0.94
CA THR A 84 22.99 -0.96 0.73
C THR A 84 23.91 0.22 0.43
N ASP A 85 25.24 0.01 0.50
CA ASP A 85 26.21 1.03 0.11
C ASP A 85 26.01 1.46 -1.36
N ALA A 86 25.65 0.51 -2.23
CA ALA A 86 25.34 0.82 -3.63
C ALA A 86 24.09 1.71 -3.75
N ASP A 87 23.02 1.44 -2.98
CA ASP A 87 21.82 2.30 -2.95
C ASP A 87 22.19 3.73 -2.52
N ILE A 88 23.03 3.86 -1.49
CA ILE A 88 23.47 5.17 -0.98
C ILE A 88 24.27 5.91 -2.07
N GLN A 89 25.22 5.25 -2.71
CA GLN A 89 26.02 5.88 -3.75
C GLN A 89 25.18 6.29 -4.96
N ASN A 90 24.30 5.42 -5.44
CA ASN A 90 23.39 5.72 -6.54
C ASN A 90 22.44 6.88 -6.20
N PHE A 91 21.89 6.88 -4.98
CA PHE A 91 21.00 7.94 -4.51
C PHE A 91 21.70 9.29 -4.47
N LEU A 92 22.92 9.36 -3.91
CA LEU A 92 23.70 10.61 -3.83
C LEU A 92 24.18 11.10 -5.21
N ALA A 93 24.45 10.20 -6.14
CA ALA A 93 24.83 10.53 -7.52
C ALA A 93 23.65 10.99 -8.39
N ASN A 94 22.41 10.78 -7.94
CA ASN A 94 21.22 11.06 -8.73
C ASN A 94 20.95 12.58 -8.82
N ASP A 95 20.94 13.10 -10.05
CA ASP A 95 20.68 14.53 -10.31
C ASP A 95 19.33 15.01 -9.77
N ALA A 96 18.30 14.16 -9.81
CA ALA A 96 17.00 14.51 -9.28
C ALA A 96 17.02 14.66 -7.75
N VAL A 97 17.82 13.86 -7.03
CA VAL A 97 18.02 14.03 -5.58
C VAL A 97 18.70 15.35 -5.27
N ARG A 98 19.73 15.72 -6.04
CA ARG A 98 20.39 17.03 -5.90
C ARG A 98 19.43 18.19 -6.19
N ALA A 99 18.61 18.06 -7.25
CA ALA A 99 17.60 19.08 -7.59
C ALA A 99 16.55 19.24 -6.48
N ILE A 100 16.12 18.13 -5.85
CA ILE A 100 15.23 18.16 -4.67
C ILE A 100 15.89 18.94 -3.54
N GLY A 101 17.16 18.68 -3.24
CA GLY A 101 17.91 19.38 -2.19
C GLY A 101 17.97 20.89 -2.42
N VAL A 102 18.27 21.32 -3.64
CA VAL A 102 18.32 22.74 -4.01
C VAL A 102 16.94 23.38 -3.91
N ALA A 103 15.89 22.74 -4.45
CA ALA A 103 14.53 23.26 -4.39
C ALA A 103 14.02 23.36 -2.94
N ASN A 104 14.36 22.38 -2.10
CA ASN A 104 14.01 22.38 -0.68
C ASN A 104 14.71 23.53 0.07
N ALA A 105 16.00 23.71 -0.15
CA ALA A 105 16.77 24.80 0.44
C ALA A 105 16.27 26.20 0.00
N ALA A 106 15.71 26.29 -1.21
CA ALA A 106 15.09 27.51 -1.74
C ALA A 106 13.64 27.71 -1.26
N GLY A 107 13.09 26.86 -0.41
CA GLY A 107 11.72 26.95 0.10
C GLY A 107 10.63 26.64 -0.96
N MET A 108 10.97 26.00 -2.08
CA MET A 108 10.06 25.70 -3.19
C MET A 108 9.21 24.45 -2.91
N THR A 109 8.43 24.46 -1.83
CA THR A 109 7.75 23.27 -1.28
C THR A 109 6.91 22.49 -2.30
N SER A 110 6.14 23.19 -3.14
CA SER A 110 5.29 22.56 -4.16
C SER A 110 6.13 21.82 -5.21
N VAL A 111 7.19 22.44 -5.69
CA VAL A 111 8.12 21.86 -6.68
C VAL A 111 8.87 20.67 -6.07
N THR A 112 9.37 20.83 -4.86
CA THR A 112 10.05 19.78 -4.08
C THR A 112 9.17 18.55 -3.95
N SER A 113 7.89 18.72 -3.56
CA SER A 113 6.94 17.61 -3.43
C SER A 113 6.71 16.88 -4.76
N GLN A 114 6.58 17.60 -5.87
CA GLN A 114 6.42 17.00 -7.20
C GLN A 114 7.65 16.19 -7.61
N PHE A 115 8.86 16.68 -7.34
CA PHE A 115 10.09 15.97 -7.64
C PHE A 115 10.21 14.68 -6.81
N PHE A 116 9.90 14.70 -5.51
CA PHE A 116 9.84 13.50 -4.69
C PHE A 116 8.93 12.44 -5.30
N LEU A 117 7.70 12.80 -5.67
CA LEU A 117 6.73 11.88 -6.24
C LEU A 117 7.11 11.40 -7.64
N ALA A 118 7.72 12.25 -8.46
CA ALA A 118 8.21 11.87 -9.78
C ALA A 118 9.37 10.88 -9.68
N LEU A 119 10.32 11.12 -8.77
CA LEU A 119 11.46 10.23 -8.56
C LEU A 119 11.02 8.88 -8.00
N SER A 120 10.05 8.83 -7.07
CA SER A 120 9.54 7.57 -6.52
C SER A 120 8.91 6.65 -7.57
N ARG A 121 8.43 7.20 -8.69
CA ARG A 121 7.90 6.41 -9.82
C ARG A 121 9.00 5.77 -10.68
N LYS A 122 10.22 6.29 -10.60
CA LYS A 122 11.37 5.85 -11.43
C LYS A 122 12.31 4.91 -10.68
N LEU A 123 12.50 5.13 -9.38
CA LEU A 123 13.37 4.28 -8.57
C LEU A 123 12.88 2.83 -8.59
N THR A 124 13.82 1.90 -8.74
CA THR A 124 13.56 0.46 -8.78
C THR A 124 14.15 -0.27 -7.58
N SER A 125 15.15 0.33 -6.91
CA SER A 125 15.70 -0.22 -5.67
C SER A 125 14.82 0.15 -4.48
N PRO A 126 14.38 -0.83 -3.67
CA PRO A 126 13.71 -0.57 -2.40
C PRO A 126 14.54 0.28 -1.43
N GLY A 127 15.87 0.08 -1.41
CA GLY A 127 16.78 0.86 -0.56
C GLY A 127 16.81 2.33 -0.96
N GLU A 128 16.87 2.64 -2.25
CA GLU A 128 16.79 4.03 -2.73
C GLU A 128 15.44 4.68 -2.42
N VAL A 129 14.33 3.93 -2.47
CA VAL A 129 13.01 4.44 -2.08
C VAL A 129 12.96 4.76 -0.59
N VAL A 130 13.57 3.92 0.26
CA VAL A 130 13.69 4.20 1.70
C VAL A 130 14.49 5.47 1.94
N LEU A 131 15.64 5.65 1.27
CA LEU A 131 16.42 6.89 1.34
C LEU A 131 15.61 8.12 0.91
N LEU A 132 14.81 7.99 -0.14
CA LEU A 132 13.94 9.07 -0.62
C LEU A 132 12.85 9.40 0.41
N ALA A 133 12.28 8.39 1.08
CA ALA A 133 11.28 8.58 2.12
C ALA A 133 11.87 9.27 3.36
N GLU A 134 13.07 8.87 3.77
CA GLU A 134 13.78 9.54 4.86
C GLU A 134 14.10 11.00 4.50
N PHE A 135 14.55 11.27 3.29
CA PHE A 135 14.82 12.62 2.83
C PHE A 135 13.55 13.49 2.87
N ALA A 136 12.40 12.94 2.43
CA ALA A 136 11.13 13.66 2.51
C ALA A 136 10.72 13.97 3.95
N LYS A 137 10.92 13.04 4.89
CA LYS A 137 10.67 13.28 6.32
C LYS A 137 11.58 14.38 6.90
N GLN A 138 12.87 14.33 6.59
CA GLN A 138 13.83 15.34 7.03
C GLN A 138 13.54 16.73 6.44
N SER A 139 12.83 16.79 5.32
CA SER A 139 12.35 18.01 4.67
C SER A 139 10.99 18.48 5.20
N ASP A 140 10.58 18.03 6.39
CA ASP A 140 9.28 18.31 7.03
C ASP A 140 8.06 18.01 6.14
N SER A 141 8.15 16.92 5.38
CA SER A 141 7.14 16.50 4.42
C SER A 141 6.67 15.04 4.67
N PRO A 142 6.13 14.70 5.87
CA PRO A 142 5.75 13.34 6.21
C PRO A 142 4.62 12.79 5.30
N GLN A 143 3.71 13.65 4.82
CA GLN A 143 2.67 13.26 3.86
C GLN A 143 3.28 12.89 2.51
N VAL A 144 4.32 13.61 2.06
CA VAL A 144 5.04 13.27 0.83
C VAL A 144 5.77 11.94 1.00
N ALA A 145 6.40 11.70 2.16
CA ALA A 145 7.04 10.41 2.48
C ALA A 145 6.04 9.25 2.42
N LEU A 146 4.84 9.41 2.96
CA LEU A 146 3.79 8.40 2.86
C LEU A 146 3.34 8.19 1.40
N ARG A 147 3.11 9.25 0.63
CA ARG A 147 2.68 9.16 -0.78
C ARG A 147 3.69 8.44 -1.64
N LEU A 148 4.96 8.76 -1.53
CA LEU A 148 6.00 8.10 -2.30
C LEU A 148 6.14 6.62 -1.91
N ALA A 149 5.99 6.29 -0.64
CA ALA A 149 5.98 4.91 -0.18
C ALA A 149 4.73 4.14 -0.68
N LYS A 150 3.55 4.77 -0.73
CA LYS A 150 2.34 4.18 -1.36
C LYS A 150 2.56 3.92 -2.86
N ILE A 151 3.23 4.83 -3.58
CA ILE A 151 3.58 4.63 -5.00
C ILE A 151 4.48 3.41 -5.16
N ALA A 152 5.54 3.29 -4.35
CA ALA A 152 6.46 2.16 -4.39
C ALA A 152 5.77 0.84 -4.02
N PHE A 153 4.96 0.84 -2.97
CA PHE A 153 4.16 -0.29 -2.53
C PHE A 153 3.23 -0.80 -3.65
N ASN A 154 2.54 0.10 -4.36
CA ASN A 154 1.67 -0.27 -5.48
C ASN A 154 2.45 -0.79 -6.71
N ARG A 155 3.78 -0.64 -6.72
CA ARG A 155 4.71 -1.21 -7.71
C ARG A 155 5.39 -2.49 -7.21
N ASP A 156 4.86 -3.07 -6.13
CA ASP A 156 5.40 -4.27 -5.48
C ASP A 156 6.82 -4.11 -4.90
N LEU A 157 7.27 -2.87 -4.67
CA LEU A 157 8.53 -2.62 -3.98
C LEU A 157 8.30 -2.71 -2.47
N PRO A 158 9.07 -3.53 -1.74
CA PRO A 158 8.98 -3.58 -0.29
C PRO A 158 9.50 -2.27 0.32
N VAL A 159 8.67 -1.58 1.07
CA VAL A 159 9.00 -0.31 1.72
C VAL A 159 8.66 -0.30 3.21
N GLY A 160 8.22 -1.44 3.73
CA GLY A 160 7.97 -1.63 5.16
C GLY A 160 7.00 -0.60 5.75
N ASP A 161 7.38 -0.07 6.90
CA ASP A 161 6.57 0.86 7.69
C ASP A 161 6.30 2.19 6.99
N TYR A 162 7.09 2.55 5.98
CA TYR A 162 6.85 3.79 5.23
C TYR A 162 5.50 3.79 4.49
N ALA A 163 5.03 2.62 4.04
CA ALA A 163 3.72 2.50 3.41
C ALA A 163 2.58 2.39 4.43
N LEU A 164 2.88 1.96 5.65
CA LEU A 164 1.90 1.70 6.72
C LEU A 164 2.28 2.44 8.03
N PRO A 165 2.57 3.75 7.98
CA PRO A 165 2.99 4.47 9.17
C PRO A 165 1.86 4.57 10.18
N ILE A 166 2.23 4.56 11.47
CA ILE A 166 1.34 4.98 12.54
C ILE A 166 1.40 6.51 12.58
N GLY A 167 0.33 7.15 12.14
CA GLY A 167 0.23 8.62 12.15
C GLY A 167 -0.17 9.17 13.51
N VAL A 168 -0.05 10.48 13.64
CA VAL A 168 -0.53 11.19 14.83
C VAL A 168 -2.03 11.34 14.74
N ILE A 169 -2.75 10.69 15.65
CA ILE A 169 -4.20 10.83 15.82
C ILE A 169 -4.44 11.49 17.18
N PRO A 170 -5.19 12.58 17.25
CA PRO A 170 -5.53 13.19 18.52
C PRO A 170 -6.22 12.21 19.45
N PRO A 171 -6.00 12.28 20.77
CA PRO A 171 -6.76 11.48 21.72
C PRO A 171 -8.26 11.64 21.51
N PHE A 172 -8.98 10.53 21.43
CA PHE A 172 -10.43 10.53 21.27
C PHE A 172 -11.09 9.59 22.25
N LYS A 173 -12.36 9.89 22.58
CA LYS A 173 -13.22 9.01 23.38
C LYS A 173 -14.30 8.45 22.47
N SER A 174 -14.38 7.11 22.39
CA SER A 174 -15.49 6.47 21.69
C SER A 174 -16.82 6.84 22.34
N LEU A 175 -17.78 7.25 21.52
CA LEU A 175 -19.18 7.47 21.94
C LEU A 175 -20.02 6.18 21.79
N LEU A 176 -19.45 5.14 21.19
CA LEU A 176 -20.10 3.86 21.02
C LEU A 176 -19.90 3.00 22.26
N THR A 177 -20.88 2.14 22.54
CA THR A 177 -20.81 1.13 23.62
C THR A 177 -19.63 0.20 23.43
N ASP A 178 -19.39 -0.23 22.19
CA ASP A 178 -18.24 -1.01 21.82
C ASP A 178 -17.08 -0.10 21.43
N ARG A 179 -15.89 -0.42 21.93
CA ARG A 179 -14.68 0.33 21.59
C ARG A 179 -14.35 0.16 20.11
N VAL A 180 -14.21 1.28 19.41
CA VAL A 180 -13.64 1.26 18.04
C VAL A 180 -12.18 0.84 18.13
N ASP A 181 -11.80 -0.14 17.30
CA ASP A 181 -10.40 -0.58 17.19
C ASP A 181 -9.53 0.61 16.72
N PRO A 182 -8.50 1.00 17.47
CA PRO A 182 -7.58 2.06 17.05
C PRO A 182 -6.95 1.82 15.67
N ALA A 183 -6.72 0.55 15.30
CA ALA A 183 -6.19 0.19 13.97
C ALA A 183 -7.14 0.63 12.84
N LEU A 184 -8.46 0.55 13.05
CA LEU A 184 -9.44 1.03 12.07
C LEU A 184 -9.36 2.54 11.90
N VAL A 185 -9.24 3.28 13.01
CA VAL A 185 -9.11 4.76 12.98
C VAL A 185 -7.84 5.18 12.23
N HIS A 186 -6.71 4.50 12.51
CA HIS A 186 -5.45 4.75 11.77
C HIS A 186 -5.58 4.41 10.28
N ALA A 187 -6.22 3.29 9.93
CA ALA A 187 -6.40 2.87 8.54
C ALA A 187 -7.27 3.86 7.76
N LEU A 188 -8.36 4.34 8.35
CA LEU A 188 -9.23 5.36 7.75
C LEU A 188 -8.50 6.68 7.58
N SER A 189 -7.86 7.22 8.62
CA SER A 189 -7.12 8.49 8.54
C SER A 189 -5.98 8.42 7.52
N ARG A 190 -5.30 7.27 7.39
CA ARG A 190 -4.30 7.05 6.35
C ARG A 190 -4.92 7.07 4.95
N GLN A 191 -6.10 6.51 4.79
CA GLN A 191 -6.77 6.41 3.48
C GLN A 191 -7.38 7.74 3.06
N GLU A 192 -8.05 8.44 3.96
CA GLU A 192 -8.83 9.66 3.65
C GLU A 192 -7.95 10.89 3.52
N SER A 193 -7.03 11.11 4.45
CA SER A 193 -6.26 12.36 4.50
C SER A 193 -4.75 12.18 4.50
N GLU A 194 -4.24 10.93 4.55
CA GLU A 194 -2.81 10.67 4.76
C GLU A 194 -2.28 11.32 6.05
N PHE A 195 -3.12 11.32 7.09
CA PHE A 195 -2.88 11.98 8.38
C PHE A 195 -2.73 13.50 8.30
N ASN A 196 -3.27 14.14 7.27
CA ASN A 196 -3.28 15.58 7.14
C ASN A 196 -4.50 16.18 7.85
N ALA A 197 -4.30 16.71 9.05
CA ALA A 197 -5.36 17.37 9.81
C ALA A 197 -5.92 18.63 9.12
N GLY A 198 -5.18 19.22 8.19
CA GLY A 198 -5.59 20.37 7.38
C GLY A 198 -6.26 20.00 6.05
N ALA A 199 -6.52 18.70 5.79
CA ALA A 199 -7.16 18.27 4.56
C ALA A 199 -8.56 18.86 4.42
N LYS A 200 -8.90 19.30 3.19
CA LYS A 200 -10.25 19.78 2.84
C LYS A 200 -10.68 19.14 1.53
N SER A 201 -11.89 18.61 1.50
CA SER A 201 -12.47 18.08 0.28
C SER A 201 -13.14 19.19 -0.55
N PRO A 202 -13.38 18.97 -1.85
CA PRO A 202 -14.10 19.93 -2.70
C PRO A 202 -15.52 20.27 -2.21
N VAL A 203 -16.13 19.39 -1.41
CA VAL A 203 -17.48 19.56 -0.84
C VAL A 203 -17.45 20.05 0.61
N GLY A 204 -16.29 20.49 1.11
CA GLY A 204 -16.16 21.16 2.41
C GLY A 204 -15.91 20.23 3.61
N ALA A 205 -15.80 18.92 3.43
CA ALA A 205 -15.35 18.05 4.51
C ALA A 205 -13.88 18.38 4.87
N ALA A 206 -13.57 18.47 6.16
CA ALA A 206 -12.26 18.86 6.65
C ALA A 206 -11.82 17.98 7.81
N GLY A 207 -10.52 17.70 7.87
CA GLY A 207 -9.88 16.94 8.94
C GLY A 207 -9.24 15.63 8.50
N LEU A 208 -9.06 14.73 9.48
CA LEU A 208 -8.34 13.45 9.27
C LEU A 208 -9.19 12.38 8.57
N MET A 209 -10.51 12.49 8.62
CA MET A 209 -11.48 11.53 8.06
C MET A 209 -12.62 12.28 7.37
#